data_34840bdd002390eaedc21b18dec5523c
#
_entry.id   34840bdd002390eaedc21b18dec5523c
#
_cell.length_a   1.000
_cell.length_b   1.000
_cell.length_c   1.000
_cell.angle_alpha   90.00
_cell.angle_beta   90.00
_cell.angle_gamma   90.00
#
_symmetry.space_group_name_H-M   'P 1'
#
loop_
_entity.id
_entity.type
_entity.pdbx_description
1 polymer ?
#
loop_
_entity_poly.entity_id
_entity_poly.type
_entity_poly.pdbx_seq_one_letter_code
_entity_poly.pdbx_strand_id
1 'polypeptide(L)'
;GWNFFDVFLVAFSLVSDLIRGVNISFIRTLRILRAVRVARIIRVLRFFRQLRQMLFSIMACLSSLAWAFVFLSMIMFMFSVLFLQGAVNTIDVMDLSTDLNNPVRIQIERWFSSLAETMLSLLATVTGGADWLDLYRTLRASGEIYATAYVLYMLFVTTGVMNVLTGVFLSSADEFVDLDLIVQNEKVRIENSCEQMLHIFKELDTHGTGVVDWKTFNLALQRDDVRAYLASLDLEP
;
A
#
# COMPACT_ATOMS: atom_id res chain seq x y z
N GLY A 1 -21.90 3.85 -5.01
CA GLY A 1 -21.28 4.69 -5.42
C GLY A 1 -20.96 6.16 -5.21
N TRP A 2 -20.52 6.81 -6.28
CA TRP A 2 -20.04 8.19 -6.28
C TRP A 2 -21.10 9.23 -5.85
N ASN A 3 -22.36 9.00 -6.21
CA ASN A 3 -23.48 9.86 -5.81
C ASN A 3 -23.72 9.84 -4.30
N PHE A 4 -23.49 8.71 -3.64
CA PHE A 4 -23.61 8.60 -2.18
C PHE A 4 -22.49 9.40 -1.47
N PHE A 5 -21.28 9.36 -2.01
CA PHE A 5 -20.15 10.15 -1.52
C PHE A 5 -20.41 11.66 -1.65
N ASP A 6 -20.98 12.11 -2.79
CA ASP A 6 -21.34 13.50 -3.01
C ASP A 6 -22.43 13.98 -2.04
N VAL A 7 -23.47 13.17 -1.83
CA VAL A 7 -24.53 13.46 -0.85
C VAL A 7 -23.96 13.53 0.56
N PHE A 8 -23.07 12.59 0.92
CA PHE A 8 -22.39 12.60 2.21
C PHE A 8 -21.59 13.90 2.44
N LEU A 9 -20.80 14.34 1.44
CA LEU A 9 -20.01 15.57 1.53
C LEU A 9 -20.89 16.83 1.65
N VAL A 10 -22.02 16.87 0.95
CA VAL A 10 -22.97 18.01 1.02
C VAL A 10 -23.68 18.01 2.37
N ALA A 11 -24.22 16.87 2.80
CA ALA A 11 -24.87 16.74 4.11
C ALA A 11 -23.92 17.13 5.24
N PHE A 12 -22.68 16.66 5.17
CA PHE A 12 -21.64 16.98 6.15
C PHE A 12 -21.29 18.49 6.15
N SER A 13 -21.23 19.13 4.97
CA SER A 13 -21.00 20.58 4.87
C SER A 13 -22.14 21.37 5.51
N LEU A 14 -23.39 20.97 5.30
CA LEU A 14 -24.56 21.60 5.89
C LEU A 14 -24.59 21.46 7.42
N VAL A 15 -24.32 20.26 7.93
CA VAL A 15 -24.22 19.99 9.38
C VAL A 15 -23.12 20.84 10.01
N SER A 16 -21.95 20.95 9.36
CA SER A 16 -20.83 21.75 9.87
C SER A 16 -21.13 23.26 9.91
N ASP A 17 -21.99 23.75 9.01
CA ASP A 17 -22.41 25.15 8.98
C ASP A 17 -23.52 25.42 10.01
N LEU A 18 -24.41 24.47 10.28
CA LEU A 18 -25.48 24.57 11.28
C LEU A 18 -24.90 24.60 12.72
N ILE A 19 -23.81 23.88 12.97
CA ILE A 19 -23.16 23.79 14.28
C ILE A 19 -22.33 25.04 14.62
N ARG A 20 -22.17 26.01 13.72
CA ARG A 20 -21.41 27.24 13.95
C ARG A 20 -21.94 28.11 15.10
N GLY A 21 -23.18 27.92 15.52
CA GLY A 21 -23.82 28.70 16.59
C GLY A 21 -23.60 28.21 18.01
N VAL A 22 -22.91 27.10 18.25
CA VAL A 22 -22.78 26.46 19.57
C VAL A 22 -21.35 26.49 20.07
N ASN A 23 -21.10 27.16 21.20
CA ASN A 23 -19.79 27.35 21.84
C ASN A 23 -19.39 26.14 22.71
N ILE A 24 -18.94 25.03 22.11
CA ILE A 24 -18.43 23.88 22.84
C ILE A 24 -17.02 23.55 22.36
N SER A 25 -16.09 23.22 23.27
CA SER A 25 -14.69 22.89 22.97
C SER A 25 -14.55 21.75 21.90
N PHE A 26 -15.55 20.88 21.83
CA PHE A 26 -15.67 19.82 20.82
C PHE A 26 -15.74 20.38 19.38
N ILE A 27 -16.27 21.59 19.17
CA ILE A 27 -16.38 22.25 17.87
C ILE A 27 -15.01 22.65 17.33
N ARG A 28 -14.00 22.84 18.19
CA ARG A 28 -12.64 23.14 17.75
C ARG A 28 -12.04 21.97 16.97
N THR A 29 -12.34 20.73 17.40
CA THR A 29 -11.95 19.49 16.73
C THR A 29 -12.70 19.30 15.40
N LEU A 30 -13.99 19.69 15.35
CA LEU A 30 -14.80 19.67 14.12
C LEU A 30 -14.29 20.65 13.05
N ARG A 31 -13.44 21.60 13.41
CA ARG A 31 -12.78 22.50 12.45
C ARG A 31 -11.85 21.74 11.49
N ILE A 32 -11.26 20.63 11.96
CA ILE A 32 -10.43 19.72 11.13
C ILE A 32 -11.29 19.09 10.02
N LEU A 33 -12.58 18.86 10.27
CA LEU A 33 -13.50 18.31 9.29
C LEU A 33 -13.75 19.26 8.08
N ARG A 34 -13.37 20.53 8.17
CA ARG A 34 -13.35 21.42 6.99
C ARG A 34 -12.34 20.96 5.96
N ALA A 35 -11.27 20.25 6.39
CA ALA A 35 -10.31 19.64 5.48
C ALA A 35 -10.96 18.58 4.57
N VAL A 36 -12.07 17.97 4.99
CA VAL A 36 -12.86 17.04 4.15
C VAL A 36 -13.39 17.74 2.87
N ARG A 37 -13.50 19.08 2.87
CA ARG A 37 -13.83 19.82 1.64
C ARG A 37 -12.77 19.63 0.54
N VAL A 38 -11.50 19.39 0.92
CA VAL A 38 -10.41 19.06 -0.02
C VAL A 38 -10.68 17.72 -0.71
N ALA A 39 -11.40 16.81 -0.05
CA ALA A 39 -11.81 15.54 -0.68
C ALA A 39 -12.70 15.74 -1.94
N ARG A 40 -13.24 16.95 -2.18
CA ARG A 40 -13.90 17.25 -3.46
C ARG A 40 -12.98 17.12 -4.66
N ILE A 41 -11.67 17.24 -4.47
CA ILE A 41 -10.65 16.99 -5.52
C ILE A 41 -10.74 15.55 -6.03
N ILE A 42 -11.12 14.59 -5.15
CA ILE A 42 -11.35 13.19 -5.53
C ILE A 42 -12.42 13.08 -6.64
N ARG A 43 -13.34 14.04 -6.71
CA ARG A 43 -14.34 14.09 -7.79
C ARG A 43 -13.70 14.26 -9.18
N VAL A 44 -12.55 14.92 -9.26
CA VAL A 44 -11.80 15.11 -10.52
C VAL A 44 -11.27 13.78 -11.02
N LEU A 45 -10.94 12.84 -10.13
CA LEU A 45 -10.42 11.51 -10.47
C LEU A 45 -11.40 10.67 -11.31
N ARG A 46 -12.70 10.93 -11.20
CA ARG A 46 -13.68 10.19 -12.01
C ARG A 46 -13.57 10.50 -13.51
N PHE A 47 -13.03 11.67 -13.89
CA PHE A 47 -12.86 12.05 -15.29
C PHE A 47 -11.63 11.38 -15.92
N PHE A 48 -10.65 10.96 -15.11
CA PHE A 48 -9.41 10.36 -15.58
C PHE A 48 -9.39 8.85 -15.29
N ARG A 49 -9.76 8.06 -16.31
CA ARG A 49 -9.83 6.60 -16.20
C ARG A 49 -8.47 6.00 -15.78
N GLN A 50 -7.37 6.43 -16.42
CA GLN A 50 -6.02 5.94 -16.13
C GLN A 50 -5.59 6.25 -14.70
N LEU A 51 -5.80 7.49 -14.23
CA LEU A 51 -5.47 7.90 -12.87
C LEU A 51 -6.25 7.08 -11.83
N ARG A 52 -7.52 6.78 -12.10
CA ARG A 52 -8.33 5.94 -11.23
C ARG A 52 -7.81 4.49 -11.18
N GLN A 53 -7.37 3.93 -12.30
CA GLN A 53 -6.77 2.58 -12.32
C GLN A 53 -5.49 2.55 -11.49
N MET A 54 -4.59 3.53 -11.66
CA MET A 54 -3.37 3.65 -10.84
C MET A 54 -3.69 3.76 -9.34
N LEU A 55 -4.72 4.53 -8.96
CA LEU A 55 -5.13 4.62 -7.56
C LEU A 55 -5.66 3.30 -7.01
N PHE A 56 -6.44 2.55 -7.79
CA PHE A 56 -6.89 1.23 -7.36
C PHE A 56 -5.74 0.26 -7.17
N SER A 57 -4.73 0.26 -8.05
CA SER A 57 -3.52 -0.54 -7.89
C SER A 57 -2.77 -0.16 -6.61
N ILE A 58 -2.57 1.13 -6.34
CA ILE A 58 -1.94 1.61 -5.10
C ILE A 58 -2.76 1.17 -3.86
N MET A 59 -4.09 1.34 -3.90
CA MET A 59 -4.96 0.94 -2.77
C MET A 59 -4.91 -0.55 -2.48
N ALA A 60 -4.79 -1.37 -3.50
CA ALA A 60 -4.66 -2.81 -3.35
C ALA A 60 -3.31 -3.22 -2.73
N CYS A 61 -2.21 -2.52 -3.08
CA CYS A 61 -0.90 -2.72 -2.46
C CYS A 61 -0.86 -2.28 -0.98
N LEU A 62 -1.74 -1.35 -0.56
CA LEU A 62 -1.73 -0.83 0.81
C LEU A 62 -1.92 -1.90 1.89
N SER A 63 -2.64 -2.97 1.60
CA SER A 63 -2.82 -4.07 2.56
C SER A 63 -1.51 -4.77 2.89
N SER A 64 -0.71 -5.11 1.88
CA SER A 64 0.60 -5.72 2.06
C SER A 64 1.57 -4.78 2.76
N LEU A 65 1.56 -3.49 2.38
CA LEU A 65 2.35 -2.45 3.01
C LEU A 65 1.98 -2.25 4.48
N ALA A 66 0.69 -2.28 4.84
CA ALA A 66 0.26 -2.13 6.21
C ALA A 66 0.86 -3.20 7.13
N TRP A 67 0.88 -4.46 6.70
CA TRP A 67 1.52 -5.54 7.46
C TRP A 67 3.04 -5.35 7.57
N ALA A 68 3.69 -4.89 6.51
CA ALA A 68 5.12 -4.59 6.54
C ALA A 68 5.44 -3.42 7.49
N PHE A 69 4.59 -2.38 7.54
CA PHE A 69 4.72 -1.30 8.53
C PHE A 69 4.48 -1.77 9.97
N VAL A 70 3.52 -2.68 10.20
CA VAL A 70 3.32 -3.29 11.52
C VAL A 70 4.57 -4.05 11.96
N PHE A 71 5.16 -4.83 11.06
CA PHE A 71 6.41 -5.56 11.33
C PHE A 71 7.58 -4.61 11.64
N LEU A 72 7.77 -3.57 10.84
CA LEU A 72 8.78 -2.54 11.10
C LEU A 72 8.55 -1.85 12.45
N SER A 73 7.30 -1.48 12.77
CA SER A 73 6.95 -0.85 14.04
C SER A 73 7.24 -1.74 15.24
N MET A 74 7.04 -3.06 15.10
CA MET A 74 7.36 -4.03 16.15
C MET A 74 8.87 -4.11 16.40
N ILE A 75 9.68 -4.13 15.34
CA ILE A 75 11.15 -4.09 15.48
C ILE A 75 11.58 -2.79 16.15
N MET A 76 11.07 -1.65 15.69
CA MET A 76 11.39 -0.35 16.27
C MET A 76 10.98 -0.26 17.75
N PHE A 77 9.82 -0.78 18.10
CA PHE A 77 9.35 -0.84 19.49
C PHE A 77 10.33 -1.62 20.37
N MET A 78 10.77 -2.79 19.94
CA MET A 78 11.70 -3.63 20.67
C MET A 78 13.05 -2.91 20.92
N PHE A 79 13.61 -2.29 19.89
CA PHE A 79 14.85 -1.53 20.03
C PHE A 79 14.66 -0.24 20.83
N SER A 80 13.50 0.41 20.72
CA SER A 80 13.18 1.61 21.51
C SER A 80 13.15 1.33 23.00
N VAL A 81 12.57 0.20 23.41
CA VAL A 81 12.57 -0.22 24.83
C VAL A 81 14.00 -0.44 25.31
N LEU A 82 14.83 -1.12 24.50
CA LEU A 82 16.23 -1.38 24.83
C LEU A 82 17.02 -0.07 25.03
N PHE A 83 16.91 0.86 24.09
CA PHE A 83 17.67 2.11 24.14
C PHE A 83 17.15 3.07 25.19
N LEU A 84 15.84 3.15 25.38
CA LEU A 84 15.25 3.94 26.47
C LEU A 84 15.71 3.43 27.83
N GLN A 85 15.77 2.12 28.03
CA GLN A 85 16.26 1.53 29.28
C GLN A 85 17.74 1.85 29.51
N GLY A 86 18.56 1.80 28.44
CA GLY A 86 19.95 2.23 28.50
C GLY A 86 20.10 3.72 28.87
N ALA A 87 19.28 4.59 28.29
CA ALA A 87 19.28 6.01 28.57
C ALA A 87 18.89 6.33 30.02
N VAL A 88 17.82 5.69 30.54
CA VAL A 88 17.38 5.83 31.95
C VAL A 88 18.47 5.36 32.91
N ASN A 89 19.04 4.19 32.67
CA ASN A 89 20.11 3.67 33.51
C ASN A 89 21.34 4.60 33.54
N THR A 90 21.62 5.28 32.45
CA THR A 90 22.74 6.27 32.40
C THR A 90 22.48 7.48 33.30
N ILE A 91 21.24 7.99 33.28
CA ILE A 91 20.84 9.11 34.16
C ILE A 91 20.98 8.73 35.62
N ASP A 92 20.59 7.52 36.00
CA ASP A 92 20.65 7.02 37.37
C ASP A 92 22.09 6.75 37.82
N VAL A 93 22.88 6.05 37.00
CA VAL A 93 24.27 5.67 37.35
C VAL A 93 25.21 6.89 37.43
N MET A 94 25.03 7.86 36.57
CA MET A 94 25.86 9.09 36.55
C MET A 94 25.33 10.17 37.49
N ASP A 95 24.27 9.90 38.26
CA ASP A 95 23.59 10.87 39.16
C ASP A 95 23.25 12.23 38.46
N LEU A 96 22.84 12.10 37.17
CA LEU A 96 22.48 13.25 36.34
C LEU A 96 21.11 13.83 36.72
N SER A 97 20.42 13.21 37.67
CA SER A 97 19.07 13.64 38.10
C SER A 97 19.06 15.07 38.67
N THR A 98 20.14 15.49 39.31
CA THR A 98 20.32 16.82 39.94
C THR A 98 20.95 17.84 39.02
N ASP A 99 21.77 17.45 38.04
CA ASP A 99 22.46 18.36 37.12
C ASP A 99 21.69 18.50 35.79
N LEU A 100 20.74 19.45 35.76
CA LEU A 100 19.90 19.73 34.61
C LEU A 100 20.67 20.31 33.41
N ASN A 101 21.88 20.86 33.61
CA ASN A 101 22.67 21.48 32.55
C ASN A 101 23.75 20.55 31.98
N ASN A 102 23.78 19.30 32.39
CA ASN A 102 24.74 18.35 31.87
C ASN A 102 24.45 18.07 30.38
N PRO A 103 25.44 18.20 29.48
CA PRO A 103 25.25 18.02 28.05
C PRO A 103 24.79 16.62 27.68
N VAL A 104 25.20 15.59 28.42
CA VAL A 104 24.79 14.20 28.19
C VAL A 104 23.29 14.03 28.50
N ARG A 105 22.83 14.58 29.63
CA ARG A 105 21.43 14.59 30.01
C ARG A 105 20.56 15.28 28.98
N ILE A 106 20.93 16.46 28.54
CA ILE A 106 20.17 17.21 27.52
C ILE A 106 20.03 16.41 26.23
N GLN A 107 21.08 15.71 25.80
CA GLN A 107 21.03 14.84 24.64
C GLN A 107 20.13 13.61 24.85
N ILE A 108 20.21 12.97 26.01
CA ILE A 108 19.35 11.85 26.37
C ILE A 108 17.87 12.28 26.38
N GLU A 109 17.55 13.39 27.03
CA GLU A 109 16.18 13.92 27.08
C GLU A 109 15.65 14.31 25.69
N ARG A 110 16.52 14.80 24.81
CA ARG A 110 16.16 15.14 23.42
C ARG A 110 15.71 13.93 22.61
N TRP A 111 16.38 12.79 22.73
CA TRP A 111 16.17 11.62 21.87
C TRP A 111 15.39 10.50 22.53
N PHE A 112 15.44 10.41 23.86
CA PHE A 112 14.94 9.30 24.68
C PHE A 112 14.04 9.73 25.83
N SER A 113 13.28 10.84 25.70
CA SER A 113 12.40 11.36 26.76
C SER A 113 11.21 10.45 27.04
N SER A 114 10.75 9.72 26.07
CA SER A 114 9.64 8.76 26.18
C SER A 114 9.78 7.66 25.15
N LEU A 115 9.01 6.56 25.32
CA LEU A 115 9.03 5.47 24.35
C LEU A 115 8.60 5.94 22.95
N ALA A 116 7.56 6.79 22.87
CA ALA A 116 7.08 7.33 21.59
C ALA A 116 8.14 8.21 20.92
N GLU A 117 8.83 9.08 21.70
CA GLU A 117 9.90 9.93 21.19
C GLU A 117 11.10 9.10 20.74
N THR A 118 11.45 8.04 21.48
CA THR A 118 12.51 7.11 21.09
C THR A 118 12.18 6.41 19.78
N MET A 119 10.95 5.92 19.60
CA MET A 119 10.51 5.32 18.34
C MET A 119 10.59 6.31 17.17
N LEU A 120 10.17 7.57 17.40
CA LEU A 120 10.24 8.63 16.40
C LEU A 120 11.69 8.97 16.04
N SER A 121 12.58 9.02 17.04
CA SER A 121 14.01 9.25 16.84
C SER A 121 14.66 8.14 16.01
N LEU A 122 14.33 6.88 16.29
CA LEU A 122 14.79 5.74 15.50
C LEU A 122 14.24 5.76 14.07
N LEU A 123 12.98 6.12 13.88
CA LEU A 123 12.41 6.30 12.55
C LEU A 123 13.11 7.44 11.80
N ALA A 124 13.33 8.58 12.46
CA ALA A 124 13.99 9.74 11.87
C ALA A 124 15.40 9.41 11.36
N THR A 125 16.18 8.63 12.11
CA THR A 125 17.53 8.23 11.67
C THR A 125 17.51 7.30 10.46
N VAL A 126 16.57 6.38 10.38
CA VAL A 126 16.44 5.46 9.24
C VAL A 126 15.94 6.19 7.98
N THR A 127 15.03 7.16 8.14
CA THR A 127 14.46 7.92 7.03
C THR A 127 15.28 9.14 6.61
N GLY A 128 16.41 9.42 7.29
CA GLY A 128 17.26 10.56 6.99
C GLY A 128 16.77 11.90 7.57
N GLY A 129 15.82 11.87 8.50
CA GLY A 129 15.31 13.05 9.20
C GLY A 129 16.20 13.50 10.37
N ALA A 130 17.10 12.64 10.85
CA ALA A 130 18.08 12.93 11.88
C ALA A 130 19.42 12.27 11.55
N ASP A 131 20.52 12.89 11.99
CA ASP A 131 21.84 12.27 11.82
C ASP A 131 21.98 11.07 12.77
N TRP A 132 22.20 9.90 12.19
CA TRP A 132 22.38 8.67 12.96
C TRP A 132 23.61 8.72 13.87
N LEU A 133 24.63 9.52 13.52
CA LEU A 133 25.84 9.65 14.31
C LEU A 133 25.60 10.38 15.64
N ASP A 134 24.64 11.31 15.69
CA ASP A 134 24.29 12.01 16.93
C ASP A 134 23.61 11.08 17.93
N LEU A 135 22.68 10.21 17.46
CA LEU A 135 22.11 9.16 18.31
C LEU A 135 23.16 8.16 18.76
N TYR A 136 24.06 7.75 17.85
CA TYR A 136 25.17 6.86 18.21
C TYR A 136 26.03 7.42 19.33
N ARG A 137 26.43 8.70 19.23
CA ARG A 137 27.23 9.36 20.26
C ARG A 137 26.51 9.44 21.60
N THR A 138 25.21 9.70 21.58
CA THR A 138 24.39 9.74 22.79
C THR A 138 24.30 8.36 23.44
N LEU A 139 24.05 7.30 22.66
CA LEU A 139 23.99 5.93 23.15
C LEU A 139 25.36 5.39 23.61
N ARG A 140 26.45 5.87 23.00
CA ARG A 140 27.79 5.52 23.44
C ARG A 140 28.11 6.04 24.84
N ALA A 141 27.56 7.21 25.23
CA ALA A 141 27.63 7.69 26.60
C ALA A 141 26.91 6.78 27.59
N SER A 142 25.88 6.04 27.12
CA SER A 142 25.15 5.04 27.90
C SER A 142 25.87 3.68 28.00
N GLY A 143 26.84 3.42 27.13
CA GLY A 143 27.67 2.21 27.11
C GLY A 143 27.90 1.63 25.72
N GLU A 144 29.04 0.98 25.53
CA GLU A 144 29.44 0.41 24.22
C GLU A 144 28.47 -0.67 23.72
N ILE A 145 27.76 -1.36 24.60
CA ILE A 145 26.76 -2.38 24.23
C ILE A 145 25.59 -1.72 23.52
N TYR A 146 25.07 -0.61 24.01
CA TYR A 146 23.96 0.12 23.41
C TYR A 146 24.36 0.76 22.07
N ALA A 147 25.58 1.30 22.01
CA ALA A 147 26.13 1.86 20.76
C ALA A 147 26.28 0.77 19.68
N THR A 148 26.80 -0.39 20.04
CA THR A 148 26.92 -1.54 19.12
C THR A 148 25.57 -2.06 18.68
N ALA A 149 24.62 -2.22 19.61
CA ALA A 149 23.25 -2.61 19.30
C ALA A 149 22.56 -1.63 18.33
N TYR A 150 22.85 -0.31 18.48
CA TYR A 150 22.31 0.70 17.58
C TYR A 150 22.89 0.60 16.17
N VAL A 151 24.19 0.36 16.02
CA VAL A 151 24.80 0.14 14.70
C VAL A 151 24.20 -1.10 14.03
N LEU A 152 24.02 -2.18 14.77
CA LEU A 152 23.37 -3.41 14.26
C LEU A 152 21.91 -3.13 13.85
N TYR A 153 21.17 -2.36 14.65
CA TYR A 153 19.81 -1.91 14.32
C TYR A 153 19.81 -1.13 12.98
N MET A 154 20.69 -0.13 12.84
CA MET A 154 20.79 0.68 11.63
C MET A 154 21.09 -0.17 10.39
N LEU A 155 22.07 -1.06 10.46
CA LEU A 155 22.40 -1.99 9.37
C LEU A 155 21.24 -2.91 9.05
N PHE A 156 20.62 -3.50 10.05
CA PHE A 156 19.51 -4.44 9.88
C PHE A 156 18.30 -3.74 9.23
N VAL A 157 17.91 -2.57 9.72
CA VAL A 157 16.72 -1.87 9.19
C VAL A 157 16.99 -1.29 7.81
N THR A 158 18.13 -0.64 7.58
CA THR A 158 18.41 0.01 6.29
C THR A 158 18.68 -0.98 5.18
N THR A 159 19.45 -2.05 5.43
CA THR A 159 19.80 -3.03 4.41
C THR A 159 18.84 -4.21 4.35
N GLY A 160 18.24 -4.60 5.47
CA GLY A 160 17.30 -5.72 5.55
C GLY A 160 15.86 -5.28 5.33
N VAL A 161 15.30 -4.61 6.33
CA VAL A 161 13.85 -4.33 6.38
C VAL A 161 13.40 -3.40 5.26
N MET A 162 14.17 -2.35 4.94
CA MET A 162 13.81 -1.41 3.87
C MET A 162 13.86 -2.07 2.48
N ASN A 163 14.79 -2.97 2.23
CA ASN A 163 14.84 -3.72 0.97
C ASN A 163 13.66 -4.70 0.85
N VAL A 164 13.30 -5.39 1.94
CA VAL A 164 12.13 -6.26 1.97
C VAL A 164 10.85 -5.45 1.75
N LEU A 165 10.71 -4.30 2.41
CA LEU A 165 9.57 -3.40 2.25
C LEU A 165 9.40 -2.96 0.79
N THR A 166 10.50 -2.54 0.16
CA THR A 166 10.54 -2.14 -1.26
C THR A 166 10.17 -3.32 -2.16
N GLY A 167 10.70 -4.52 -1.88
CA GLY A 167 10.40 -5.75 -2.63
C GLY A 167 8.92 -6.15 -2.53
N VAL A 168 8.33 -6.09 -1.35
CA VAL A 168 6.90 -6.35 -1.13
C VAL A 168 6.04 -5.34 -1.89
N PHE A 169 6.41 -4.06 -1.86
CA PHE A 169 5.70 -3.03 -2.61
C PHE A 169 5.75 -3.27 -4.12
N LEU A 170 6.94 -3.55 -4.65
CA LEU A 170 7.15 -3.79 -6.08
C LEU A 170 6.38 -5.04 -6.54
N SER A 171 6.51 -6.16 -5.82
CA SER A 171 5.79 -7.39 -6.13
C SER A 171 4.27 -7.21 -6.12
N SER A 172 3.74 -6.48 -5.13
CA SER A 172 2.31 -6.20 -5.05
C SER A 172 1.85 -5.28 -6.20
N ALA A 173 2.68 -4.35 -6.66
CA ALA A 173 2.36 -3.47 -7.78
C ALA A 173 2.35 -4.25 -9.11
N ASP A 174 3.29 -5.17 -9.33
CA ASP A 174 3.40 -5.98 -10.55
C ASP A 174 2.22 -6.96 -10.68
N GLU A 175 1.77 -7.57 -9.60
CA GLU A 175 0.64 -8.52 -9.60
C GLU A 175 -0.64 -7.92 -10.19
N PHE A 176 -0.92 -6.64 -9.96
CA PHE A 176 -2.10 -5.97 -10.52
C PHE A 176 -1.96 -5.64 -12.00
N VAL A 177 -0.76 -5.34 -12.47
CA VAL A 177 -0.48 -5.11 -13.90
C VAL A 177 -0.68 -6.42 -14.66
N ASP A 178 -0.19 -7.53 -14.14
CA ASP A 178 -0.32 -8.85 -14.76
C ASP A 178 -1.77 -9.33 -14.84
N LEU A 179 -2.60 -9.10 -13.81
CA LEU A 179 -4.02 -9.45 -13.84
C LEU A 179 -4.79 -8.69 -14.92
N ASP A 180 -4.55 -7.39 -15.09
CA ASP A 180 -5.20 -6.60 -16.16
C ASP A 180 -4.77 -7.09 -17.55
N LEU A 181 -3.50 -7.43 -17.72
CA LEU A 181 -2.98 -8.00 -18.98
C LEU A 181 -3.58 -9.38 -19.26
N ILE A 182 -3.69 -10.24 -18.25
CA ILE A 182 -4.30 -11.58 -18.38
C ILE A 182 -5.77 -11.43 -18.80
N VAL A 183 -6.54 -10.57 -18.15
CA VAL A 183 -7.94 -10.32 -18.48
C VAL A 183 -8.11 -9.74 -19.90
N GLN A 184 -7.23 -8.82 -20.33
CA GLN A 184 -7.24 -8.29 -21.68
C GLN A 184 -6.89 -9.35 -22.72
N ASN A 185 -5.84 -10.14 -22.47
CA ASN A 185 -5.44 -11.21 -23.37
C ASN A 185 -6.53 -12.27 -23.51
N GLU A 186 -7.23 -12.62 -22.41
CA GLU A 186 -8.33 -13.57 -22.46
C GLU A 186 -9.55 -13.03 -23.23
N LYS A 187 -9.86 -11.73 -23.11
CA LYS A 187 -10.89 -11.09 -23.92
C LYS A 187 -10.56 -11.13 -25.40
N VAL A 188 -9.33 -10.77 -25.78
CA VAL A 188 -8.87 -10.83 -27.18
C VAL A 188 -8.92 -12.26 -27.71
N ARG A 189 -8.55 -13.23 -26.87
CA ARG A 189 -8.62 -14.65 -27.22
C ARG A 189 -10.05 -15.11 -27.48
N ILE A 190 -11.00 -14.74 -26.62
CA ILE A 190 -12.42 -15.04 -26.79
C ILE A 190 -12.97 -14.38 -28.07
N GLU A 191 -12.66 -13.10 -28.32
CA GLU A 191 -13.09 -12.39 -29.53
C GLU A 191 -12.58 -13.09 -30.80
N ASN A 192 -11.29 -13.41 -30.85
CA ASN A 192 -10.69 -14.13 -31.97
C ASN A 192 -11.31 -15.51 -32.17
N SER A 193 -11.61 -16.22 -31.08
CA SER A 193 -12.26 -17.52 -31.13
C SER A 193 -13.69 -17.41 -31.66
N CYS A 194 -14.44 -16.40 -31.25
CA CYS A 194 -15.77 -16.14 -31.76
C CYS A 194 -15.77 -15.80 -33.26
N GLU A 195 -14.81 -14.96 -33.72
CA GLU A 195 -14.69 -14.63 -35.15
C GLU A 195 -14.35 -15.84 -36.01
N GLN A 196 -13.43 -16.69 -35.55
CA GLN A 196 -13.07 -17.92 -36.25
C GLN A 196 -14.24 -18.89 -36.31
N MET A 197 -14.99 -19.04 -35.20
CA MET A 197 -16.20 -19.88 -35.16
C MET A 197 -17.25 -19.36 -36.15
N LEU A 198 -17.49 -18.07 -36.18
CA LEU A 198 -18.40 -17.43 -37.12
C LEU A 198 -17.96 -17.63 -38.58
N HIS A 199 -16.65 -17.60 -38.86
CA HIS A 199 -16.12 -17.87 -40.19
C HIS A 199 -16.42 -19.32 -40.64
N ILE A 200 -16.09 -20.29 -39.79
CA ILE A 200 -16.40 -21.70 -40.03
C ILE A 200 -17.92 -21.92 -40.23
N PHE A 201 -18.75 -21.30 -39.39
CA PHE A 201 -20.19 -21.40 -39.49
C PHE A 201 -20.72 -20.84 -40.81
N LYS A 202 -20.23 -19.68 -41.25
CA LYS A 202 -20.58 -19.07 -42.55
C LYS A 202 -20.15 -19.94 -43.74
N GLU A 203 -19.03 -20.63 -43.63
CA GLU A 203 -18.53 -21.51 -44.67
C GLU A 203 -19.40 -22.78 -44.79
N LEU A 204 -19.96 -23.24 -43.67
CA LEU A 204 -20.85 -24.40 -43.59
C LEU A 204 -22.31 -24.08 -43.98
N ASP A 205 -22.75 -22.84 -43.77
CA ASP A 205 -24.08 -22.37 -44.14
C ASP A 205 -24.12 -21.98 -45.63
N THR A 206 -23.95 -22.95 -46.50
CA THR A 206 -23.95 -22.77 -47.98
C THR A 206 -25.23 -22.15 -48.54
N HIS A 207 -26.33 -22.17 -47.80
CA HIS A 207 -27.64 -21.65 -48.23
C HIS A 207 -27.99 -20.30 -47.56
N GLY A 208 -27.18 -19.77 -46.66
CA GLY A 208 -27.44 -18.50 -45.98
C GLY A 208 -28.67 -18.51 -45.06
N THR A 209 -29.03 -19.67 -44.57
CA THR A 209 -30.24 -19.87 -43.75
C THR A 209 -30.03 -19.54 -42.27
N GLY A 210 -28.80 -19.34 -41.85
CA GLY A 210 -28.42 -19.16 -40.43
C GLY A 210 -28.51 -20.47 -39.62
N VAL A 211 -28.67 -21.61 -40.26
CA VAL A 211 -28.76 -22.94 -39.65
C VAL A 211 -27.86 -23.90 -40.37
N VAL A 212 -27.03 -24.65 -39.64
CA VAL A 212 -26.21 -25.73 -40.20
C VAL A 212 -26.88 -27.07 -39.86
N ASP A 213 -27.19 -27.86 -40.92
CA ASP A 213 -27.76 -29.19 -40.77
C ASP A 213 -26.76 -30.18 -40.16
N TRP A 214 -27.23 -31.12 -39.35
CA TRP A 214 -26.40 -32.13 -38.69
C TRP A 214 -25.50 -32.91 -39.65
N LYS A 215 -26.01 -33.22 -40.84
CA LYS A 215 -25.23 -33.92 -41.87
C LYS A 215 -24.05 -33.09 -42.37
N THR A 216 -24.26 -31.82 -42.60
CA THR A 216 -23.20 -30.85 -43.01
C THR A 216 -22.17 -30.63 -41.88
N PHE A 217 -22.65 -30.52 -40.64
CA PHE A 217 -21.78 -30.38 -39.48
C PHE A 217 -20.91 -31.64 -39.27
N ASN A 218 -21.48 -32.82 -39.39
CA ASN A 218 -20.76 -34.10 -39.23
C ASN A 218 -19.71 -34.31 -40.34
N LEU A 219 -19.97 -33.84 -41.56
CA LEU A 219 -18.96 -33.82 -42.65
C LEU A 219 -17.83 -32.81 -42.34
N ALA A 220 -18.18 -31.68 -41.74
CA ALA A 220 -17.18 -30.68 -41.32
C ALA A 220 -16.27 -31.20 -40.21
N LEU A 221 -16.77 -32.01 -39.29
CA LEU A 221 -15.96 -32.64 -38.24
C LEU A 221 -14.91 -33.63 -38.78
N GLN A 222 -15.02 -34.05 -40.03
CA GLN A 222 -13.99 -34.88 -40.69
C GLN A 222 -12.84 -34.06 -41.29
N ARG A 223 -12.97 -32.72 -41.34
CA ARG A 223 -11.92 -31.81 -41.79
C ARG A 223 -10.90 -31.58 -40.67
N ASP A 224 -9.63 -31.69 -40.99
CA ASP A 224 -8.54 -31.56 -40.00
C ASP A 224 -8.45 -30.16 -39.41
N ASP A 225 -8.77 -29.13 -40.19
CA ASP A 225 -8.80 -27.72 -39.73
C ASP A 225 -9.93 -27.47 -38.71
N VAL A 226 -11.11 -27.99 -38.94
CA VAL A 226 -12.24 -27.89 -38.02
C VAL A 226 -11.98 -28.68 -36.72
N ARG A 227 -11.43 -29.88 -36.82
CA ARG A 227 -11.05 -30.69 -35.64
C ARG A 227 -9.97 -30.01 -34.80
N ALA A 228 -8.90 -29.53 -35.45
CA ALA A 228 -7.83 -28.81 -34.75
C ALA A 228 -8.36 -27.58 -34.02
N TYR A 229 -9.29 -26.86 -34.62
CA TYR A 229 -9.94 -25.71 -34.01
C TYR A 229 -10.83 -26.07 -32.81
N LEU A 230 -11.70 -27.08 -32.93
CA LEU A 230 -12.54 -27.54 -31.83
C LEU A 230 -11.69 -28.08 -30.66
N ALA A 231 -10.60 -28.79 -30.95
CA ALA A 231 -9.66 -29.24 -29.95
C ALA A 231 -8.96 -28.05 -29.21
N SER A 232 -8.71 -26.94 -29.91
CA SER A 232 -8.16 -25.73 -29.28
C SER A 232 -9.11 -25.02 -28.30
N LEU A 233 -10.42 -25.36 -28.40
CA LEU A 233 -11.47 -24.86 -27.51
C LEU A 233 -11.86 -25.89 -26.41
N ASP A 234 -11.05 -26.93 -26.20
CA ASP A 234 -11.35 -28.05 -25.28
C ASP A 234 -12.66 -28.80 -25.64
N LEU A 235 -13.11 -28.70 -26.88
CA LEU A 235 -14.24 -29.45 -27.41
C LEU A 235 -13.68 -30.67 -28.17
N GLU A 236 -13.69 -31.82 -27.52
CA GLU A 236 -13.39 -33.08 -28.20
C GLU A 236 -14.58 -33.47 -29.06
N PRO A 237 -14.43 -33.62 -30.41
CA PRO A 237 -15.48 -34.00 -31.32
C PRO A 237 -15.75 -35.54 -31.31
#